data_c08e1df988b8011faab494aa7905db1c
#
_entry.id   c08e1df988b8011faab494aa7905db1c
#
_cell.length_a   1.000
_cell.length_b   1.000
_cell.length_c   1.000
_cell.angle_alpha   90.00
_cell.angle_beta   90.00
_cell.angle_gamma   90.00
#
_symmetry.space_group_name_H-M   'P 1'
#
loop_
_entity.id
_entity.type
_entity.pdbx_description
1 polymer ?
#
loop_
_entity_poly.entity_id
_entity_poly.type
_entity_poly.pdbx_seq_one_letter_code
_entity_poly.pdbx_strand_id
1 'polypeptide(L)'
;MRYIFLLLAAGGLAWMATLMATADAKIRKRLYRRLDAKRLADQLHNDSLQKALSDAGFSISAKRINLFRLLIILTILATELGSSFITGERSVWPLFMVFLIWFTTTPRPMTLGWFVYTKLKQRRERQKNRELIALIRLYEQNKRGQNLKLDVFLKRVANHFEFLGKELIALSERVTDDGLEDAIRWFTSLFPDHPFAGQIGTILLATEQLPSEEAVSYLEQESHTIAQISSDLYAERWNTLSTLALIVNATPSFAMFFLAIALVLYHITSIQNLLF
;
A
#
# COMPACT_ATOMS: atom_id res chain seq x y z
N MET A 1 -17.06 -35.88 -1.93
CA MET A 1 -18.29 -35.05 -1.80
C MET A 1 -18.04 -33.60 -1.46
N ARG A 2 -17.12 -33.22 -0.54
CA ARG A 2 -16.80 -31.81 -0.21
C ARG A 2 -16.44 -30.94 -1.43
N TYR A 3 -15.67 -31.46 -2.37
CA TYR A 3 -15.28 -30.73 -3.59
C TYR A 3 -16.44 -30.44 -4.55
N ILE A 4 -17.45 -31.30 -4.60
CA ILE A 4 -18.64 -31.10 -5.44
C ILE A 4 -19.47 -29.94 -4.90
N PHE A 5 -19.61 -29.81 -3.58
CA PHE A 5 -20.30 -28.65 -2.96
C PHE A 5 -19.53 -27.35 -3.12
N LEU A 6 -18.21 -27.38 -3.03
CA LEU A 6 -17.36 -26.22 -3.33
C LEU A 6 -17.54 -25.75 -4.78
N LEU A 7 -17.57 -26.70 -5.73
CA LEU A 7 -17.81 -26.42 -7.14
C LEU A 7 -19.23 -25.89 -7.39
N LEU A 8 -20.24 -26.45 -6.75
CA LEU A 8 -21.63 -25.99 -6.86
C LEU A 8 -21.81 -24.60 -6.21
N ALA A 9 -21.22 -24.36 -5.05
CA ALA A 9 -21.26 -23.04 -4.39
C ALA A 9 -20.50 -21.97 -5.19
N ALA A 10 -19.31 -22.30 -5.70
CA ALA A 10 -18.53 -21.42 -6.57
C ALA A 10 -19.24 -21.17 -7.91
N GLY A 11 -19.83 -22.20 -8.51
CA GLY A 11 -20.65 -22.10 -9.70
C GLY A 11 -21.91 -21.26 -9.50
N GLY A 12 -22.59 -21.42 -8.37
CA GLY A 12 -23.75 -20.62 -7.99
C GLY A 12 -23.42 -19.15 -7.78
N LEU A 13 -22.27 -18.84 -7.14
CA LEU A 13 -21.78 -17.47 -6.96
C LEU A 13 -21.32 -16.84 -8.28
N ALA A 14 -20.62 -17.60 -9.12
CA ALA A 14 -20.21 -17.14 -10.45
C ALA A 14 -21.45 -16.87 -11.34
N TRP A 15 -22.46 -17.74 -11.26
CA TRP A 15 -23.75 -17.55 -11.94
C TRP A 15 -24.50 -16.32 -11.43
N MET A 16 -24.56 -16.09 -10.11
CA MET A 16 -25.14 -14.89 -9.53
C MET A 16 -24.41 -13.63 -9.94
N ALA A 17 -23.07 -13.67 -9.95
CA ALA A 17 -22.24 -12.55 -10.39
C ALA A 17 -22.44 -12.23 -11.87
N THR A 18 -22.53 -13.25 -12.74
CA THR A 18 -22.84 -13.07 -14.17
C THR A 18 -24.26 -12.56 -14.39
N LEU A 19 -25.25 -13.08 -13.66
CA LEU A 19 -26.63 -12.56 -13.68
C LEU A 19 -26.69 -11.09 -13.23
N MET A 20 -25.95 -10.71 -12.19
CA MET A 20 -25.87 -9.30 -11.75
C MET A 20 -25.11 -8.41 -12.75
N ALA A 21 -24.13 -8.95 -13.46
CA ALA A 21 -23.39 -8.22 -14.49
C ALA A 21 -24.18 -8.03 -15.78
N THR A 22 -24.98 -9.04 -16.16
CA THR A 22 -25.78 -9.05 -17.41
C THR A 22 -27.21 -8.55 -17.22
N ALA A 23 -27.69 -8.42 -15.96
CA ALA A 23 -29.04 -7.96 -15.68
C ALA A 23 -29.23 -6.51 -16.14
N ASP A 24 -30.33 -6.28 -16.86
CA ASP A 24 -30.79 -4.96 -17.30
C ASP A 24 -30.77 -3.95 -16.15
N ALA A 25 -30.38 -2.71 -16.42
CA ALA A 25 -30.28 -1.62 -15.45
C ALA A 25 -31.58 -1.45 -14.63
N LYS A 26 -32.74 -1.79 -15.22
CA LYS A 26 -34.07 -1.76 -14.60
C LYS A 26 -34.28 -2.84 -13.52
N ILE A 27 -33.78 -4.06 -13.76
CA ILE A 27 -33.85 -5.19 -12.82
C ILE A 27 -32.89 -4.96 -11.67
N ARG A 28 -31.66 -4.48 -11.99
CA ARG A 28 -30.63 -4.08 -11.01
C ARG A 28 -31.18 -3.01 -10.05
N LYS A 29 -31.85 -1.99 -10.59
CA LYS A 29 -32.43 -0.91 -9.79
C LYS A 29 -33.59 -1.39 -8.87
N ARG A 30 -34.38 -2.40 -9.27
CA ARG A 30 -35.43 -3.02 -8.44
C ARG A 30 -34.87 -3.90 -7.33
N LEU A 31 -33.80 -4.70 -7.61
CA LEU A 31 -33.11 -5.52 -6.63
C LEU A 31 -32.38 -4.64 -5.59
N TYR A 32 -31.71 -3.58 -6.04
CA TYR A 32 -31.07 -2.60 -5.15
C TYR A 32 -32.07 -1.86 -4.24
N ARG A 33 -33.31 -1.59 -4.71
CA ARG A 33 -34.37 -0.98 -3.86
C ARG A 33 -34.90 -1.94 -2.81
N ARG A 34 -35.02 -3.24 -3.10
CA ARG A 34 -35.54 -4.24 -2.14
C ARG A 34 -34.52 -4.63 -1.05
N LEU A 35 -33.24 -4.57 -1.33
CA LEU A 35 -32.18 -4.99 -0.40
C LEU A 35 -31.70 -3.87 0.54
N ASP A 36 -32.32 -2.68 0.53
CA ASP A 36 -31.81 -1.51 1.26
C ASP A 36 -30.31 -1.30 1.00
N ALA A 37 -29.93 -1.48 -0.27
CA ALA A 37 -28.53 -1.57 -0.74
C ALA A 37 -27.72 -0.30 -0.40
N LYS A 38 -28.39 0.81 -0.11
CA LYS A 38 -27.74 2.02 0.40
C LYS A 38 -27.20 1.81 1.82
N ARG A 39 -28.01 1.26 2.71
CA ARG A 39 -27.58 0.97 4.10
C ARG A 39 -26.47 -0.07 4.15
N LEU A 40 -26.59 -1.15 3.36
CA LEU A 40 -25.52 -2.14 3.23
C LEU A 40 -24.24 -1.53 2.62
N ALA A 41 -24.39 -0.68 1.60
CA ALA A 41 -23.24 0.00 1.00
C ALA A 41 -22.55 0.98 1.97
N ASP A 42 -23.31 1.62 2.83
CA ASP A 42 -22.76 2.54 3.84
C ASP A 42 -22.13 1.76 5.01
N GLN A 43 -22.71 0.64 5.41
CA GLN A 43 -22.10 -0.26 6.41
C GLN A 43 -20.82 -0.94 5.88
N LEU A 44 -20.72 -1.21 4.58
CA LEU A 44 -19.51 -1.73 3.94
C LEU A 44 -18.45 -0.64 3.69
N HIS A 45 -18.82 0.63 3.86
CA HIS A 45 -17.85 1.72 3.80
C HIS A 45 -16.99 1.72 5.07
N ASN A 46 -15.69 1.63 4.89
CA ASN A 46 -14.73 1.69 5.97
C ASN A 46 -13.66 2.72 5.62
N ASP A 47 -13.74 3.89 6.28
CA ASP A 47 -12.84 5.02 6.02
C ASP A 47 -11.38 4.67 6.28
N SER A 48 -11.10 3.87 7.31
CA SER A 48 -9.73 3.44 7.62
C SER A 48 -9.14 2.53 6.54
N LEU A 49 -9.95 1.63 5.99
CA LEU A 49 -9.55 0.78 4.88
C LEU A 49 -9.42 1.60 3.58
N GLN A 50 -10.33 2.53 3.32
CA GLN A 50 -10.26 3.41 2.14
C GLN A 50 -8.99 4.26 2.17
N LYS A 51 -8.65 4.82 3.34
CA LYS A 51 -7.43 5.59 3.53
C LYS A 51 -6.19 4.71 3.35
N ALA A 52 -6.15 3.52 3.96
CA ALA A 52 -5.03 2.60 3.81
C ALA A 52 -4.81 2.18 2.34
N LEU A 53 -5.89 1.96 1.58
CA LEU A 53 -5.82 1.63 0.15
C LEU A 53 -5.32 2.81 -0.69
N SER A 54 -5.83 4.02 -0.45
CA SER A 54 -5.38 5.22 -1.16
C SER A 54 -3.92 5.52 -0.87
N ASP A 55 -3.49 5.41 0.39
CA ASP A 55 -2.11 5.60 0.81
C ASP A 55 -1.17 4.55 0.18
N ALA A 56 -1.65 3.30 0.06
CA ALA A 56 -0.93 2.23 -0.64
C ALA A 56 -0.96 2.35 -2.18
N GLY A 57 -1.78 3.27 -2.73
CA GLY A 57 -1.88 3.53 -4.17
C GLY A 57 -2.88 2.69 -4.93
N PHE A 58 -3.76 1.98 -4.24
CA PHE A 58 -4.80 1.21 -4.90
C PHE A 58 -5.99 2.10 -5.29
N SER A 59 -6.44 1.99 -6.54
CA SER A 59 -7.65 2.66 -7.04
C SER A 59 -8.95 1.92 -6.67
N ILE A 60 -8.84 0.79 -5.95
CA ILE A 60 -9.96 -0.06 -5.57
C ILE A 60 -10.67 0.56 -4.35
N SER A 61 -11.98 0.65 -4.39
CA SER A 61 -12.75 1.16 -3.25
C SER A 61 -12.85 0.13 -2.12
N ALA A 62 -12.82 0.60 -0.87
CA ALA A 62 -13.00 -0.22 0.33
C ALA A 62 -14.31 -1.03 0.27
N LYS A 63 -15.37 -0.47 -0.32
CA LYS A 63 -16.65 -1.16 -0.55
C LYS A 63 -16.49 -2.44 -1.37
N ARG A 64 -15.69 -2.42 -2.44
CA ARG A 64 -15.44 -3.61 -3.28
C ARG A 64 -14.70 -4.70 -2.51
N ILE A 65 -13.69 -4.32 -1.73
CA ILE A 65 -12.93 -5.28 -0.91
C ILE A 65 -13.82 -5.89 0.16
N ASN A 66 -14.61 -5.09 0.86
CA ASN A 66 -15.52 -5.59 1.90
C ASN A 66 -16.63 -6.46 1.32
N LEU A 67 -17.14 -6.14 0.14
CA LEU A 67 -18.10 -6.98 -0.57
C LEU A 67 -17.48 -8.32 -0.97
N PHE A 68 -16.25 -8.30 -1.47
CA PHE A 68 -15.52 -9.52 -1.82
C PHE A 68 -15.23 -10.40 -0.59
N ARG A 69 -14.85 -9.78 0.53
CA ARG A 69 -14.72 -10.47 1.83
C ARG A 69 -16.02 -11.16 2.25
N LEU A 70 -17.11 -10.41 2.19
CA LEU A 70 -18.43 -10.92 2.58
C LEU A 70 -18.85 -12.10 1.70
N LEU A 71 -18.61 -12.04 0.40
CA LEU A 71 -18.87 -13.15 -0.52
C LEU A 71 -18.05 -14.39 -0.17
N ILE A 72 -16.75 -14.23 0.11
CA ILE A 72 -15.88 -15.35 0.49
C ILE A 72 -16.36 -15.97 1.82
N ILE A 73 -16.67 -15.14 2.83
CA ILE A 73 -17.16 -15.60 4.12
C ILE A 73 -18.47 -16.37 3.96
N LEU A 74 -19.43 -15.85 3.17
CA LEU A 74 -20.67 -16.53 2.89
C LEU A 74 -20.46 -17.86 2.18
N THR A 75 -19.52 -17.94 1.24
CA THR A 75 -19.17 -19.19 0.56
C THR A 75 -18.63 -20.21 1.53
N ILE A 76 -17.71 -19.82 2.41
CA ILE A 76 -17.13 -20.72 3.44
C ILE A 76 -18.23 -21.22 4.38
N LEU A 77 -19.10 -20.34 4.86
CA LEU A 77 -20.20 -20.71 5.74
C LEU A 77 -21.23 -21.61 5.04
N ALA A 78 -21.58 -21.33 3.79
CA ALA A 78 -22.52 -22.16 3.01
C ALA A 78 -21.96 -23.57 2.75
N THR A 79 -20.66 -23.68 2.44
CA THR A 79 -20.00 -24.98 2.26
C THR A 79 -19.96 -25.79 3.54
N GLU A 80 -19.73 -25.14 4.69
CA GLU A 80 -19.72 -25.82 5.98
C GLU A 80 -21.11 -26.27 6.41
N LEU A 81 -22.12 -25.40 6.26
CA LEU A 81 -23.52 -25.80 6.53
C LEU A 81 -23.91 -26.99 5.66
N GLY A 82 -23.61 -26.96 4.35
CA GLY A 82 -23.90 -28.09 3.45
C GLY A 82 -23.16 -29.36 3.86
N SER A 83 -21.88 -29.27 4.26
CA SER A 83 -21.12 -30.44 4.70
C SER A 83 -21.63 -30.99 6.03
N SER A 84 -21.97 -30.12 6.98
CA SER A 84 -22.52 -30.49 8.29
C SER A 84 -23.86 -31.22 8.18
N PHE A 85 -24.72 -30.82 7.24
CA PHE A 85 -25.98 -31.52 6.96
C PHE A 85 -25.78 -32.93 6.44
N ILE A 86 -24.69 -33.20 5.69
CA ILE A 86 -24.44 -34.50 5.07
C ILE A 86 -23.65 -35.44 5.98
N THR A 87 -22.65 -34.89 6.67
CA THR A 87 -21.74 -35.72 7.50
C THR A 87 -22.12 -35.78 8.97
N GLY A 88 -23.02 -34.89 9.44
CA GLY A 88 -23.37 -34.73 10.85
C GLY A 88 -22.23 -34.15 11.72
N GLU A 89 -21.05 -33.97 11.16
CA GLU A 89 -19.87 -33.46 11.87
C GLU A 89 -19.74 -31.95 11.70
N ARG A 90 -19.47 -31.24 12.79
CA ARG A 90 -19.16 -29.79 12.78
C ARG A 90 -17.66 -29.60 12.82
N SER A 91 -17.11 -28.85 11.87
CA SER A 91 -15.70 -28.50 11.82
C SER A 91 -15.47 -27.08 12.36
N VAL A 92 -14.37 -26.89 13.07
CA VAL A 92 -13.94 -25.56 13.55
C VAL A 92 -13.15 -24.80 12.45
N TRP A 93 -12.76 -25.50 11.39
CA TRP A 93 -11.93 -24.99 10.30
C TRP A 93 -12.50 -23.73 9.60
N PRO A 94 -13.82 -23.61 9.34
CA PRO A 94 -14.38 -22.42 8.73
C PRO A 94 -14.22 -21.16 9.58
N LEU A 95 -14.37 -21.28 10.90
CA LEU A 95 -14.15 -20.14 11.81
C LEU A 95 -12.70 -19.65 11.75
N PHE A 96 -11.75 -20.58 11.69
CA PHE A 96 -10.34 -20.26 11.52
C PHE A 96 -10.09 -19.54 10.17
N MET A 97 -10.70 -19.98 9.08
CA MET A 97 -10.59 -19.34 7.77
C MET A 97 -11.20 -17.94 7.75
N VAL A 98 -12.36 -17.72 8.36
CA VAL A 98 -12.99 -16.40 8.52
C VAL A 98 -12.07 -15.46 9.31
N PHE A 99 -11.50 -15.95 10.42
CA PHE A 99 -10.52 -15.18 11.21
C PHE A 99 -9.29 -14.82 10.38
N LEU A 100 -8.74 -15.76 9.61
CA LEU A 100 -7.57 -15.54 8.78
C LEU A 100 -7.83 -14.51 7.69
N ILE A 101 -8.98 -14.54 7.02
CA ILE A 101 -9.39 -13.54 6.05
C ILE A 101 -9.49 -12.15 6.71
N TRP A 102 -10.11 -12.09 7.88
CA TRP A 102 -10.23 -10.83 8.63
C TRP A 102 -8.84 -10.30 9.03
N PHE A 103 -7.98 -11.15 9.57
CA PHE A 103 -6.65 -10.80 10.04
C PHE A 103 -5.72 -10.33 8.91
N THR A 104 -5.79 -10.97 7.73
CA THR A 104 -4.93 -10.63 6.58
C THR A 104 -5.37 -9.38 5.84
N THR A 105 -6.65 -9.02 5.89
CA THR A 105 -7.19 -7.94 5.07
C THR A 105 -7.54 -6.66 5.84
N THR A 106 -7.53 -6.69 7.18
CA THR A 106 -7.91 -5.53 8.00
C THR A 106 -6.71 -4.62 8.26
N PRO A 107 -6.82 -3.28 8.07
CA PRO A 107 -5.74 -2.33 8.32
C PRO A 107 -5.67 -1.89 9.79
N ARG A 108 -5.79 -2.81 10.74
CA ARG A 108 -5.67 -2.52 12.17
C ARG A 108 -4.25 -2.84 12.68
N PRO A 109 -3.73 -2.10 13.67
CA PRO A 109 -2.45 -2.43 14.30
C PRO A 109 -2.39 -3.92 14.69
N MET A 110 -1.23 -4.54 14.51
CA MET A 110 -0.96 -5.97 14.78
C MET A 110 -1.61 -6.97 13.82
N THR A 111 -2.32 -6.54 12.77
CA THR A 111 -2.79 -7.46 11.72
C THR A 111 -1.79 -7.56 10.57
N LEU A 112 -1.79 -8.68 9.86
CA LEU A 112 -0.99 -8.83 8.63
C LEU A 112 -1.40 -7.79 7.58
N GLY A 113 -2.70 -7.49 7.48
CA GLY A 113 -3.21 -6.45 6.60
C GLY A 113 -2.56 -5.09 6.86
N TRP A 114 -2.48 -4.67 8.12
CA TRP A 114 -1.81 -3.42 8.49
C TRP A 114 -0.34 -3.41 8.07
N PHE A 115 0.38 -4.51 8.32
CA PHE A 115 1.78 -4.62 7.92
C PHE A 115 1.96 -4.49 6.40
N VAL A 116 1.14 -5.18 5.61
CA VAL A 116 1.18 -5.11 4.14
C VAL A 116 0.88 -3.69 3.65
N TYR A 117 -0.20 -3.07 4.12
CA TYR A 117 -0.55 -1.70 3.73
C TYR A 117 0.54 -0.69 4.11
N THR A 118 1.11 -0.80 5.30
CA THR A 118 2.20 0.07 5.76
C THR A 118 3.45 -0.10 4.87
N LYS A 119 3.80 -1.33 4.51
CA LYS A 119 4.93 -1.59 3.60
C LYS A 119 4.69 -1.07 2.19
N LEU A 120 3.48 -1.21 1.67
CA LEU A 120 3.12 -0.66 0.36
C LEU A 120 3.12 0.87 0.36
N LYS A 121 2.58 1.51 1.41
CA LYS A 121 2.66 2.96 1.61
C LYS A 121 4.13 3.42 1.62
N GLN A 122 4.97 2.81 2.46
CA GLN A 122 6.41 3.13 2.52
C GLN A 122 7.11 2.95 1.18
N ARG A 123 6.75 1.91 0.40
CA ARG A 123 7.30 1.70 -0.93
C ARG A 123 6.93 2.84 -1.87
N ARG A 124 5.67 3.26 -1.88
CA ARG A 124 5.17 4.36 -2.70
C ARG A 124 5.83 5.69 -2.33
N GLU A 125 5.94 5.99 -1.04
CA GLU A 125 6.65 7.18 -0.55
C GLU A 125 8.11 7.19 -0.99
N ARG A 126 8.80 6.05 -0.92
CA ARG A 126 10.16 5.92 -1.44
C ARG A 126 10.26 6.16 -2.95
N GLN A 127 9.29 5.72 -3.72
CA GLN A 127 9.24 5.97 -5.16
C GLN A 127 9.03 7.45 -5.45
N LYS A 128 8.07 8.10 -4.77
CA LYS A 128 7.90 9.56 -4.84
C LYS A 128 9.17 10.32 -4.46
N ASN A 129 9.86 9.89 -3.42
CA ASN A 129 11.13 10.50 -2.99
C ASN A 129 12.21 10.42 -4.08
N ARG A 130 12.31 9.28 -4.76
CA ARG A 130 13.24 9.12 -5.89
C ARG A 130 12.88 10.02 -7.06
N GLU A 131 11.60 10.13 -7.35
CA GLU A 131 11.12 11.01 -8.41
C GLU A 131 11.36 12.49 -8.09
N LEU A 132 11.23 12.91 -6.82
CA LEU A 132 11.57 14.27 -6.40
C LEU A 132 13.05 14.59 -6.61
N ILE A 133 13.96 13.66 -6.29
CA ILE A 133 15.40 13.83 -6.55
C ILE A 133 15.68 13.89 -8.06
N ALA A 134 15.01 13.01 -8.83
CA ALA A 134 15.13 13.00 -10.28
C ALA A 134 14.60 14.31 -10.90
N LEU A 135 13.54 14.90 -10.33
CA LEU A 135 13.00 16.19 -10.77
C LEU A 135 14.07 17.29 -10.72
N ILE A 136 14.83 17.40 -9.61
CA ILE A 136 15.86 18.42 -9.46
C ILE A 136 16.98 18.25 -10.50
N ARG A 137 17.40 17.01 -10.77
CA ARG A 137 18.40 16.73 -11.80
C ARG A 137 17.93 17.07 -13.20
N LEU A 138 16.67 16.76 -13.51
CA LEU A 138 16.08 17.14 -14.79
C LEU A 138 15.91 18.65 -14.92
N TYR A 139 15.59 19.33 -13.81
CA TYR A 139 15.50 20.77 -13.79
C TYR A 139 16.84 21.45 -13.98
N GLU A 140 17.91 20.95 -13.36
CA GLU A 140 19.28 21.39 -13.60
C GLU A 140 19.66 21.25 -15.09
N GLN A 141 19.40 20.08 -15.70
CA GLN A 141 19.65 19.85 -17.12
C GLN A 141 18.86 20.82 -18.02
N ASN A 142 17.60 21.10 -17.65
CA ASN A 142 16.79 22.09 -18.37
C ASN A 142 17.38 23.50 -18.30
N LYS A 143 17.80 23.93 -17.10
CA LYS A 143 18.41 25.27 -16.93
C LYS A 143 19.74 25.43 -17.68
N ARG A 144 20.56 24.36 -17.75
CA ARG A 144 21.79 24.34 -18.56
C ARG A 144 21.52 24.37 -20.07
N GLY A 145 20.46 23.71 -20.54
CA GLY A 145 20.22 23.54 -21.97
C GLY A 145 19.24 24.55 -22.54
N GLN A 146 17.98 24.42 -22.17
CA GLN A 146 16.87 25.17 -22.79
C GLN A 146 16.40 26.37 -21.98
N ASN A 147 16.74 26.46 -20.71
CA ASN A 147 16.33 27.50 -19.76
C ASN A 147 14.80 27.80 -19.81
N LEU A 148 13.99 26.73 -19.87
CA LEU A 148 12.53 26.87 -19.85
C LEU A 148 12.10 27.40 -18.48
N LYS A 149 11.02 28.19 -18.47
CA LYS A 149 10.34 28.58 -17.24
C LYS A 149 9.81 27.34 -16.52
N LEU A 150 9.69 27.43 -15.19
CA LEU A 150 9.31 26.30 -14.34
C LEU A 150 7.97 25.68 -14.73
N ASP A 151 6.95 26.48 -15.03
CA ASP A 151 5.62 26.02 -15.42
C ASP A 151 5.65 25.16 -16.70
N VAL A 152 6.38 25.62 -17.73
CA VAL A 152 6.54 24.89 -19.00
C VAL A 152 7.36 23.61 -18.80
N PHE A 153 8.43 23.69 -18.01
CA PHE A 153 9.27 22.55 -17.67
C PHE A 153 8.45 21.46 -16.96
N LEU A 154 7.70 21.83 -15.90
CA LEU A 154 6.88 20.90 -15.12
C LEU A 154 5.84 20.16 -15.99
N LYS A 155 5.14 20.88 -16.88
CA LYS A 155 4.18 20.27 -17.83
C LYS A 155 4.86 19.26 -18.75
N ARG A 156 6.08 19.57 -19.22
CA ARG A 156 6.82 18.68 -20.12
C ARG A 156 7.28 17.40 -19.42
N VAL A 157 7.82 17.52 -18.21
CA VAL A 157 8.39 16.36 -17.50
C VAL A 157 7.36 15.53 -16.74
N ALA A 158 6.19 16.07 -16.44
CA ALA A 158 5.14 15.38 -15.66
C ALA A 158 4.82 13.97 -16.22
N ASN A 159 4.83 13.82 -17.55
CA ASN A 159 4.56 12.52 -18.18
C ASN A 159 5.65 11.46 -17.97
N HIS A 160 6.84 11.86 -17.52
CA HIS A 160 7.94 10.96 -17.23
C HIS A 160 7.91 10.43 -15.79
N PHE A 161 7.03 10.98 -14.95
CA PHE A 161 6.87 10.63 -13.56
C PHE A 161 5.58 9.85 -13.33
N GLU A 162 5.70 8.64 -12.79
CA GLU A 162 4.56 7.77 -12.53
C GLU A 162 3.80 8.22 -11.27
N PHE A 163 4.53 8.62 -10.22
CA PHE A 163 3.99 8.91 -8.89
C PHE A 163 3.79 10.40 -8.63
N LEU A 164 4.58 11.26 -9.26
CA LEU A 164 4.52 12.71 -9.10
C LEU A 164 3.85 13.43 -10.27
N GLY A 165 3.59 12.76 -11.38
CA GLY A 165 3.14 13.40 -12.61
C GLY A 165 1.90 14.29 -12.44
N LYS A 166 0.91 13.83 -11.67
CA LYS A 166 -0.31 14.60 -11.38
C LYS A 166 -0.04 15.82 -10.52
N GLU A 167 0.78 15.67 -9.50
CA GLU A 167 1.18 16.74 -8.59
C GLU A 167 2.02 17.80 -9.33
N LEU A 168 2.85 17.40 -10.30
CA LEU A 168 3.64 18.32 -11.13
C LEU A 168 2.78 19.11 -12.11
N ILE A 169 1.76 18.50 -12.71
CA ILE A 169 0.78 19.21 -13.53
C ILE A 169 0.04 20.25 -12.68
N ALA A 170 -0.50 19.82 -11.53
CA ALA A 170 -1.19 20.73 -10.63
C ALA A 170 -0.29 21.86 -10.11
N LEU A 171 1.01 21.57 -9.86
CA LEU A 171 1.99 22.61 -9.50
C LEU A 171 2.17 23.59 -10.64
N SER A 172 2.30 23.12 -11.89
CA SER A 172 2.47 24.03 -13.04
C SER A 172 1.27 24.94 -13.27
N GLU A 173 0.05 24.45 -13.05
CA GLU A 173 -1.18 25.24 -13.13
C GLU A 173 -1.20 26.30 -12.04
N ARG A 174 -0.89 25.92 -10.78
CA ARG A 174 -0.83 26.85 -9.65
C ARG A 174 0.27 27.91 -9.79
N VAL A 175 1.41 27.58 -10.37
CA VAL A 175 2.46 28.56 -10.66
C VAL A 175 1.92 29.68 -11.58
N THR A 176 1.03 29.33 -12.50
CA THR A 176 0.41 30.28 -13.42
C THR A 176 -0.70 31.08 -12.74
N ASP A 177 -1.52 30.44 -11.90
CA ASP A 177 -2.74 31.01 -11.34
C ASP A 177 -2.49 31.76 -10.01
N ASP A 178 -1.77 31.12 -9.07
CA ASP A 178 -1.58 31.58 -7.69
C ASP A 178 -0.22 32.29 -7.48
N GLY A 179 0.70 32.16 -8.45
CA GLY A 179 2.07 32.61 -8.34
C GLY A 179 3.04 31.57 -7.81
N LEU A 180 4.34 31.81 -8.04
CA LEU A 180 5.41 30.84 -7.79
C LEU A 180 5.51 30.43 -6.32
N GLU A 181 5.49 31.41 -5.40
CA GLU A 181 5.72 31.14 -3.97
C GLU A 181 4.61 30.31 -3.33
N ASP A 182 3.35 30.68 -3.58
CA ASP A 182 2.20 29.97 -3.04
C ASP A 182 2.06 28.56 -3.64
N ALA A 183 2.33 28.43 -4.92
CA ALA A 183 2.35 27.14 -5.60
C ALA A 183 3.41 26.20 -5.01
N ILE A 184 4.63 26.68 -4.76
CA ILE A 184 5.70 25.88 -4.16
C ILE A 184 5.36 25.54 -2.70
N ARG A 185 4.81 26.48 -1.93
CA ARG A 185 4.37 26.21 -0.55
C ARG A 185 3.29 25.14 -0.52
N TRP A 186 2.32 25.19 -1.43
CA TRP A 186 1.33 24.14 -1.57
C TRP A 186 1.99 22.79 -1.93
N PHE A 187 2.90 22.77 -2.89
CA PHE A 187 3.57 21.54 -3.31
C PHE A 187 4.37 20.88 -2.17
N THR A 188 5.14 21.68 -1.42
CA THR A 188 5.89 21.16 -0.26
C THR A 188 4.97 20.63 0.83
N SER A 189 3.78 21.21 1.01
CA SER A 189 2.79 20.74 2.00
C SER A 189 2.19 19.37 1.66
N LEU A 190 2.30 18.90 0.42
CA LEU A 190 1.88 17.55 0.03
C LEU A 190 2.82 16.45 0.58
N PHE A 191 4.03 16.83 1.03
CA PHE A 191 5.07 15.89 1.47
C PHE A 191 5.57 16.23 2.88
N PRO A 192 4.69 16.23 3.91
CA PRO A 192 5.06 16.67 5.27
C PRO A 192 6.15 15.81 5.90
N ASP A 193 6.18 14.52 5.58
CA ASP A 193 7.13 13.55 6.12
C ASP A 193 8.40 13.40 5.26
N HIS A 194 8.54 14.20 4.19
CA HIS A 194 9.68 14.08 3.29
C HIS A 194 10.83 14.97 3.75
N PRO A 195 12.03 14.41 4.02
CA PRO A 195 13.15 15.18 4.58
C PRO A 195 13.65 16.31 3.67
N PHE A 196 13.40 16.20 2.35
CA PHE A 196 13.91 17.17 1.37
C PHE A 196 12.83 18.02 0.70
N ALA A 197 11.55 17.82 1.00
CA ALA A 197 10.49 18.54 0.29
C ALA A 197 10.62 20.06 0.45
N GLY A 198 10.90 20.53 1.66
CA GLY A 198 11.15 21.94 1.92
C GLY A 198 12.37 22.49 1.17
N GLN A 199 13.50 21.76 1.18
CA GLN A 199 14.72 22.12 0.47
C GLN A 199 14.48 22.17 -1.05
N ILE A 200 13.78 21.18 -1.61
CA ILE A 200 13.41 21.16 -3.02
C ILE A 200 12.56 22.38 -3.38
N GLY A 201 11.58 22.73 -2.53
CA GLY A 201 10.79 23.95 -2.72
C GLY A 201 11.65 25.20 -2.73
N THR A 202 12.57 25.35 -1.78
CA THR A 202 13.51 26.48 -1.73
C THR A 202 14.41 26.54 -2.96
N ILE A 203 14.91 25.39 -3.43
CA ILE A 203 15.72 25.29 -4.64
C ILE A 203 14.95 25.77 -5.87
N LEU A 204 13.72 25.30 -6.06
CA LEU A 204 12.88 25.70 -7.19
C LEU A 204 12.58 27.19 -7.15
N LEU A 205 12.28 27.74 -5.97
CA LEU A 205 11.99 29.16 -5.78
C LEU A 205 13.23 30.02 -6.07
N ALA A 206 14.35 29.72 -5.44
CA ALA A 206 15.60 30.47 -5.61
C ALA A 206 16.07 30.45 -7.06
N THR A 207 16.00 29.29 -7.72
CA THR A 207 16.46 29.13 -9.11
C THR A 207 15.66 29.98 -10.10
N GLU A 208 14.36 30.20 -9.87
CA GLU A 208 13.56 31.07 -10.75
C GLU A 208 13.80 32.58 -10.50
N GLN A 209 14.36 32.91 -9.35
CA GLN A 209 14.69 34.32 -8.99
C GLN A 209 16.10 34.71 -9.37
N LEU A 210 17.01 33.74 -9.59
CA LEU A 210 18.42 33.98 -9.92
C LEU A 210 18.63 34.14 -11.45
N PRO A 211 19.66 34.86 -11.87
CA PRO A 211 20.16 34.85 -13.25
C PRO A 211 20.54 33.43 -13.69
N SER A 212 20.42 33.14 -14.98
CA SER A 212 20.59 31.75 -15.51
C SER A 212 21.92 31.09 -15.11
N GLU A 213 23.04 31.82 -15.13
CA GLU A 213 24.34 31.24 -14.78
C GLU A 213 24.46 30.93 -13.27
N GLU A 214 23.99 31.84 -12.43
CA GLU A 214 23.96 31.67 -10.99
C GLU A 214 22.98 30.54 -10.58
N ALA A 215 21.85 30.46 -11.26
CA ALA A 215 20.85 29.43 -11.06
C ALA A 215 21.43 28.03 -11.33
N VAL A 216 22.24 27.86 -12.38
CA VAL A 216 22.88 26.58 -12.70
C VAL A 216 23.91 26.19 -11.63
N SER A 217 24.78 27.14 -11.22
CA SER A 217 25.78 26.85 -10.19
C SER A 217 25.14 26.50 -8.84
N TYR A 218 24.06 27.19 -8.48
CA TYR A 218 23.27 26.90 -7.28
C TYR A 218 22.63 25.52 -7.34
N LEU A 219 22.01 25.16 -8.48
CA LEU A 219 21.42 23.84 -8.69
C LEU A 219 22.46 22.71 -8.63
N GLU A 220 23.67 22.91 -9.18
CA GLU A 220 24.75 21.93 -9.08
C GLU A 220 25.13 21.64 -7.63
N GLN A 221 25.35 22.70 -6.85
CA GLN A 221 25.73 22.57 -5.45
C GLN A 221 24.63 21.85 -4.65
N GLU A 222 23.39 22.26 -4.81
CA GLU A 222 22.26 21.68 -4.08
C GLU A 222 21.93 20.26 -4.55
N SER A 223 22.02 19.98 -5.85
CA SER A 223 21.78 18.62 -6.38
C SER A 223 22.81 17.63 -5.87
N HIS A 224 24.08 18.08 -5.74
CA HIS A 224 25.15 17.26 -5.14
C HIS A 224 24.88 16.98 -3.66
N THR A 225 24.48 17.99 -2.91
CA THR A 225 24.13 17.86 -1.48
C THR A 225 22.95 16.89 -1.29
N ILE A 226 21.89 17.01 -2.06
CA ILE A 226 20.73 16.10 -2.03
C ILE A 226 21.17 14.68 -2.40
N ALA A 227 22.02 14.51 -3.41
CA ALA A 227 22.51 13.21 -3.82
C ALA A 227 23.34 12.55 -2.72
N GLN A 228 24.21 13.29 -2.05
CA GLN A 228 25.03 12.80 -0.94
C GLN A 228 24.16 12.34 0.24
N ILE A 229 23.27 13.20 0.73
CA ILE A 229 22.36 12.84 1.83
C ILE A 229 21.47 11.62 1.45
N SER A 230 21.02 11.57 0.19
CA SER A 230 20.29 10.43 -0.33
C SER A 230 21.12 9.13 -0.26
N SER A 231 22.41 9.18 -0.62
CA SER A 231 23.30 8.01 -0.56
C SER A 231 23.51 7.54 0.88
N ASP A 232 23.67 8.46 1.83
CA ASP A 232 23.84 8.15 3.25
C ASP A 232 22.59 7.46 3.83
N LEU A 233 21.41 7.94 3.49
CA LEU A 233 20.14 7.29 3.86
C LEU A 233 20.01 5.88 3.25
N TYR A 234 20.52 5.65 2.05
CA TYR A 234 20.57 4.31 1.46
C TYR A 234 21.56 3.40 2.18
N ALA A 235 22.74 3.91 2.52
CA ALA A 235 23.74 3.15 3.27
C ALA A 235 23.23 2.73 4.65
N GLU A 236 22.61 3.64 5.39
CA GLU A 236 21.99 3.34 6.69
C GLU A 236 20.91 2.25 6.59
N ARG A 237 20.06 2.31 5.56
CA ARG A 237 19.05 1.27 5.31
C ARG A 237 19.65 -0.07 4.94
N TRP A 238 20.74 -0.06 4.17
CA TRP A 238 21.44 -1.29 3.81
C TRP A 238 22.03 -1.97 5.03
N ASN A 239 22.60 -1.19 5.94
CA ASN A 239 23.07 -1.67 7.23
C ASN A 239 21.96 -2.26 8.08
N THR A 240 20.78 -1.62 8.13
CA THR A 240 19.60 -2.15 8.83
C THR A 240 19.11 -3.46 8.22
N LEU A 241 19.07 -3.57 6.89
CA LEU A 241 18.69 -4.81 6.20
C LEU A 241 19.71 -5.93 6.42
N SER A 242 21.00 -5.63 6.45
CA SER A 242 22.04 -6.63 6.75
C SER A 242 21.91 -7.17 8.17
N THR A 243 21.58 -6.31 9.14
CA THR A 243 21.31 -6.71 10.52
C THR A 243 20.06 -7.60 10.61
N LEU A 244 18.98 -7.27 9.89
CA LEU A 244 17.80 -8.12 9.81
C LEU A 244 18.09 -9.46 9.14
N ALA A 245 18.90 -9.49 8.09
CA ALA A 245 19.33 -10.72 7.43
C ALA A 245 20.14 -11.62 8.39
N LEU A 246 20.98 -11.06 9.24
CA LEU A 246 21.69 -11.78 10.30
C LEU A 246 20.70 -12.43 11.30
N ILE A 247 19.68 -11.70 11.73
CA ILE A 247 18.63 -12.22 12.64
C ILE A 247 17.87 -13.36 11.97
N VAL A 248 17.47 -13.20 10.71
CA VAL A 248 16.77 -14.26 9.97
C VAL A 248 17.64 -15.50 9.80
N ASN A 249 18.92 -15.34 9.49
CA ASN A 249 19.86 -16.45 9.38
C ASN A 249 20.13 -17.14 10.72
N ALA A 250 20.04 -16.42 11.84
CA ALA A 250 20.17 -17.00 13.18
C ALA A 250 18.91 -17.76 13.63
N THR A 251 17.73 -17.49 13.04
CA THR A 251 16.45 -18.09 13.43
C THR A 251 16.45 -19.65 13.42
N PRO A 252 17.02 -20.34 12.41
CA PRO A 252 17.12 -21.80 12.43
C PRO A 252 17.94 -22.33 13.60
N SER A 253 19.03 -21.64 13.94
CA SER A 253 19.87 -22.02 15.08
C SER A 253 19.13 -21.88 16.41
N PHE A 254 18.36 -20.83 16.59
CA PHE A 254 17.47 -20.69 17.76
C PHE A 254 16.37 -21.77 17.79
N ALA A 255 15.77 -22.08 16.67
CA ALA A 255 14.76 -23.13 16.58
C ALA A 255 15.34 -24.50 16.97
N MET A 256 16.53 -24.84 16.49
CA MET A 256 17.26 -26.05 16.88
C MET A 256 17.59 -26.08 18.38
N PHE A 257 18.02 -24.95 18.94
CA PHE A 257 18.31 -24.84 20.37
C PHE A 257 17.04 -25.07 21.22
N PHE A 258 15.93 -24.46 20.88
CA PHE A 258 14.65 -24.67 21.59
C PHE A 258 14.15 -26.11 21.45
N LEU A 259 14.33 -26.72 20.29
CA LEU A 259 13.96 -28.13 20.06
C LEU A 259 14.81 -29.06 20.91
N ALA A 260 16.10 -28.79 21.03
CA ALA A 260 16.99 -29.58 21.92
C ALA A 260 16.58 -29.47 23.39
N ILE A 261 16.25 -28.27 23.86
CA ILE A 261 15.72 -28.03 25.22
C ILE A 261 14.41 -28.82 25.42
N ALA A 262 13.48 -28.74 24.49
CA ALA A 262 12.19 -29.43 24.56
C ALA A 262 12.37 -30.95 24.63
N LEU A 263 13.31 -31.53 23.86
CA LEU A 263 13.65 -32.96 23.91
C LEU A 263 14.24 -33.34 25.24
N VAL A 264 15.13 -32.53 25.81
CA VAL A 264 15.70 -32.83 27.16
C VAL A 264 14.61 -32.77 28.21
N LEU A 265 13.75 -31.78 28.20
CA LEU A 265 12.63 -31.69 29.15
C LEU A 265 11.66 -32.85 29.00
N TYR A 266 11.33 -33.23 27.75
CA TYR A 266 10.49 -34.41 27.50
C TYR A 266 11.12 -35.69 28.06
N HIS A 267 12.43 -35.85 27.90
CA HIS A 267 13.14 -37.04 28.41
C HIS A 267 13.14 -37.12 29.95
N ILE A 268 13.36 -35.96 30.60
CA ILE A 268 13.31 -35.84 32.07
C ILE A 268 11.91 -36.19 32.59
N THR A 269 10.84 -35.67 31.99
CA THR A 269 9.46 -35.93 32.39
C THR A 269 9.07 -37.41 32.12
N SER A 270 9.56 -37.99 31.02
CA SER A 270 9.34 -39.41 30.72
C SER A 270 10.01 -40.34 31.72
N ILE A 271 11.22 -40.00 32.18
CA ILE A 271 11.93 -40.79 33.22
C ILE A 271 11.21 -40.67 34.58
N GLN A 272 10.74 -39.46 34.93
CA GLN A 272 9.96 -39.25 36.15
C GLN A 272 8.68 -40.08 36.17
N ASN A 273 7.96 -40.17 35.03
CA ASN A 273 6.74 -40.97 34.91
C ASN A 273 7.00 -42.51 34.91
N LEU A 274 8.24 -42.95 34.73
CA LEU A 274 8.64 -44.37 34.81
C LEU A 274 9.10 -44.77 36.24
N LEU A 275 9.44 -43.79 37.07
CA LEU A 275 9.96 -44.01 38.43
C LEU A 275 8.88 -43.85 39.52
N PHE A 276 7.72 -43.33 39.18
CA PHE A 276 6.54 -43.16 40.03
C PHE A 276 5.28 -43.79 39.38
#